data_64a45c4cc83828b34c6f1ea882a41fce
#
_entry.id   64a45c4cc83828b34c6f1ea882a41fce
#
_cell.length_a   1.000
_cell.length_b   1.000
_cell.length_c   1.000
_cell.angle_alpha   90.00
_cell.angle_beta   90.00
_cell.angle_gamma   90.00
#
_symmetry.space_group_name_H-M   'P 1'
#
loop_
_entity.id
_entity.type
_entity.pdbx_description
1 polymer ?
#
loop_
_entity_poly.entity_id
_entity_poly.type
_entity_poly.pdbx_seq_one_letter_code
_entity_poly.pdbx_strand_id
1 'polypeptide(L)'
;MISPFSPLSASLDTRPAIHILHENSVWVEPLIAQLELRGLPYREWFIDDAELDLASVPPEGVFYNRMSASSHTRDHRFAWEATRGVMAWLESHGRRVVNNRKATALEVSKVEQMIALRDHGLLTPRTVAATGADAFRRAASRWDRPFTVKPNRGGKGTGVTLVRNASDVDRVATSFDDYTLDGTVVLQDYAKPADGRVLRLEFIGGRHYYTVSIDTGGGFDLCPSDACQVGSTFCPADGRAKFEVLADHAPADVDRCLAFLAESGMEVAAMEASPDAEGRLHFYDVNINTNYNAEAEARLGNERQGMRAIAEFLGVELTKVPVNRQHLASS
;
A
#
# COMPACT_ATOMS: atom_id res chain seq x y z
N MET A 1 5.19 30.83 5.75
CA MET A 1 4.23 29.79 5.41
C MET A 1 4.01 29.89 3.91
N ILE A 2 4.66 29.04 3.13
CA ILE A 2 4.43 28.94 1.68
C ILE A 2 3.20 28.05 1.56
N SER A 3 2.17 28.56 0.86
CA SER A 3 0.95 27.79 0.55
C SER A 3 1.35 26.47 -0.11
N PRO A 4 0.83 25.31 0.30
CA PRO A 4 1.16 24.02 -0.32
C PRO A 4 0.60 23.87 -1.74
N PHE A 5 -0.09 24.84 -2.26
CA PHE A 5 -0.75 24.84 -3.58
C PHE A 5 -0.20 25.96 -4.48
N SER A 6 1.00 25.76 -4.98
CA SER A 6 1.29 26.23 -6.35
C SER A 6 0.60 25.26 -7.30
N PRO A 7 -0.04 25.72 -8.39
CA PRO A 7 -0.66 24.85 -9.37
C PRO A 7 0.35 23.78 -9.77
N LEU A 8 -0.08 22.52 -9.87
CA LEU A 8 0.74 21.35 -10.22
C LEU A 8 1.53 21.52 -11.56
N SER A 9 1.40 22.66 -12.21
CA SER A 9 1.96 23.02 -13.51
C SER A 9 3.22 23.91 -13.50
N ALA A 10 3.61 24.50 -12.38
CA ALA A 10 4.63 25.56 -12.43
C ALA A 10 5.94 25.19 -11.72
N SER A 11 6.69 24.23 -12.25
CA SER A 11 8.11 24.15 -11.97
C SER A 11 8.88 24.80 -13.12
N LEU A 12 9.59 25.91 -12.85
CA LEU A 12 10.53 26.54 -13.80
C LEU A 12 11.73 25.63 -14.16
N ASP A 13 11.92 24.53 -13.43
CA ASP A 13 12.95 23.54 -13.71
C ASP A 13 12.37 22.44 -14.61
N THR A 14 12.76 22.47 -15.88
CA THR A 14 12.31 21.53 -16.92
C THR A 14 13.07 20.20 -16.92
N ARG A 15 14.04 20.01 -16.01
CA ARG A 15 14.79 18.76 -15.93
C ARG A 15 13.90 17.63 -15.37
N PRO A 16 14.00 16.42 -15.96
CA PRO A 16 13.29 15.27 -15.43
C PRO A 16 13.62 15.01 -13.95
N ALA A 17 12.63 14.69 -13.15
CA ALA A 17 12.77 14.41 -11.72
C ALA A 17 11.90 13.22 -11.30
N ILE A 18 12.14 12.72 -10.10
CA ILE A 18 11.26 11.75 -9.42
C ILE A 18 10.18 12.55 -8.69
N HIS A 19 8.92 12.35 -9.08
CA HIS A 19 7.76 12.99 -8.47
C HIS A 19 7.11 12.00 -7.53
N ILE A 20 7.09 12.31 -6.22
CA ILE A 20 6.55 11.42 -5.19
C ILE A 20 5.15 11.89 -4.82
N LEU A 21 4.13 11.11 -5.18
CA LEU A 21 2.73 11.39 -4.83
C LEU A 21 2.41 10.76 -3.48
N HIS A 22 2.03 11.57 -2.51
CA HIS A 22 1.74 11.11 -1.15
C HIS A 22 0.78 12.06 -0.42
N GLU A 23 0.29 11.61 0.74
CA GLU A 23 -0.49 12.41 1.70
C GLU A 23 0.10 12.36 3.13
N ASN A 24 1.32 11.84 3.28
CA ASN A 24 1.95 11.71 4.59
C ASN A 24 3.46 11.94 4.47
N SER A 25 3.92 13.13 4.84
CA SER A 25 5.32 13.53 4.74
C SER A 25 6.24 12.66 5.60
N VAL A 26 5.82 12.28 6.81
CA VAL A 26 6.62 11.45 7.72
C VAL A 26 6.97 10.10 7.09
N TRP A 27 6.06 9.53 6.31
CA TRP A 27 6.31 8.24 5.64
C TRP A 27 7.20 8.36 4.40
N VAL A 28 7.38 9.56 3.89
CA VAL A 28 8.21 9.83 2.71
C VAL A 28 9.63 10.22 3.09
N GLU A 29 9.85 10.81 4.26
CA GLU A 29 11.17 11.23 4.74
C GLU A 29 12.28 10.17 4.56
N PRO A 30 12.08 8.86 4.89
CA PRO A 30 13.13 7.86 4.70
C PRO A 30 13.50 7.63 3.23
N LEU A 31 12.54 7.77 2.30
CA LEU A 31 12.81 7.71 0.86
C LEU A 31 13.55 8.96 0.38
N ILE A 32 13.12 10.14 0.82
CA ILE A 32 13.77 11.42 0.49
C ILE A 32 15.23 11.38 0.89
N ALA A 33 15.55 10.95 2.11
CA ALA A 33 16.91 10.80 2.58
C ALA A 33 17.76 9.90 1.64
N GLN A 34 17.17 8.83 1.10
CA GLN A 34 17.86 7.94 0.17
C GLN A 34 18.03 8.56 -1.23
N LEU A 35 17.11 9.40 -1.70
CA LEU A 35 17.23 10.13 -2.95
C LEU A 35 18.32 11.20 -2.85
N GLU A 36 18.36 11.95 -1.75
CA GLU A 36 19.37 12.97 -1.48
C GLU A 36 20.78 12.37 -1.39
N LEU A 37 20.96 11.27 -0.67
CA LEU A 37 22.24 10.55 -0.58
C LEU A 37 22.79 10.13 -1.97
N ARG A 38 21.89 9.94 -2.95
CA ARG A 38 22.26 9.54 -4.32
C ARG A 38 22.30 10.70 -5.30
N GLY A 39 22.02 11.92 -4.83
CA GLY A 39 21.93 13.11 -5.70
C GLY A 39 20.84 13.00 -6.77
N LEU A 40 19.79 12.22 -6.51
CA LEU A 40 18.67 12.05 -7.43
C LEU A 40 17.70 13.23 -7.30
N PRO A 41 17.36 13.92 -8.40
CA PRO A 41 16.41 15.02 -8.36
C PRO A 41 15.02 14.49 -8.04
N TYR A 42 14.36 15.09 -7.06
CA TYR A 42 13.00 14.73 -6.67
C TYR A 42 12.12 15.95 -6.41
N ARG A 43 10.79 15.73 -6.39
CA ARG A 43 9.77 16.70 -6.00
C ARG A 43 8.65 15.97 -5.28
N GLU A 44 8.20 16.53 -4.17
CA GLU A 44 7.04 16.04 -3.44
C GLU A 44 5.76 16.61 -4.02
N TRP A 45 4.78 15.74 -4.21
CA TRP A 45 3.41 16.09 -4.58
C TRP A 45 2.49 15.65 -3.45
N PHE A 46 2.22 16.57 -2.54
CA PHE A 46 1.28 16.32 -1.47
C PHE A 46 -0.14 16.40 -2.02
N ILE A 47 -0.84 15.26 -2.05
CA ILE A 47 -2.18 15.13 -2.61
C ILE A 47 -3.20 15.11 -1.48
N ASP A 48 -3.90 16.22 -1.30
CA ASP A 48 -4.99 16.36 -0.36
C ASP A 48 -6.13 17.18 -0.99
N ASP A 49 -6.17 18.48 -0.73
CA ASP A 49 -7.07 19.42 -1.39
C ASP A 49 -6.36 19.97 -2.64
N ALA A 50 -6.50 19.26 -3.76
CA ALA A 50 -5.71 19.49 -4.95
C ALA A 50 -6.55 20.03 -6.12
N GLU A 51 -6.03 21.07 -6.77
CA GLU A 51 -6.54 21.57 -8.05
C GLU A 51 -5.70 21.01 -9.19
N LEU A 52 -6.37 20.45 -10.23
CA LEU A 52 -5.74 19.92 -11.41
C LEU A 52 -6.27 20.63 -12.66
N ASP A 53 -5.42 21.45 -13.30
CA ASP A 53 -5.74 22.03 -14.61
C ASP A 53 -5.50 20.98 -15.71
N LEU A 54 -6.58 20.48 -16.28
CA LEU A 54 -6.53 19.46 -17.34
C LEU A 54 -5.96 19.98 -18.67
N ALA A 55 -5.86 21.29 -18.85
CA ALA A 55 -5.23 21.90 -20.04
C ALA A 55 -3.70 21.99 -19.89
N SER A 56 -3.18 21.84 -18.68
CA SER A 56 -1.74 21.87 -18.43
C SER A 56 -1.07 20.56 -18.87
N VAL A 57 0.25 20.62 -19.07
CA VAL A 57 1.09 19.46 -19.39
C VAL A 57 1.90 19.08 -18.16
N PRO A 58 1.86 17.82 -17.71
CA PRO A 58 2.66 17.39 -16.57
C PRO A 58 4.18 17.49 -16.86
N PRO A 59 4.99 17.78 -15.86
CA PRO A 59 6.43 17.82 -16.02
C PRO A 59 7.00 16.48 -16.48
N GLU A 60 8.23 16.50 -17.01
CA GLU A 60 8.93 15.27 -17.36
C GLU A 60 9.49 14.59 -16.11
N GLY A 61 9.44 13.26 -16.08
CA GLY A 61 9.99 12.50 -14.96
C GLY A 61 9.32 11.15 -14.73
N VAL A 62 9.63 10.58 -13.57
CA VAL A 62 9.04 9.35 -13.05
C VAL A 62 8.11 9.71 -11.90
N PHE A 63 6.88 9.28 -11.96
CA PHE A 63 5.87 9.54 -10.94
C PHE A 63 5.69 8.30 -10.08
N TYR A 64 6.01 8.39 -8.81
CA TYR A 64 5.86 7.29 -7.86
C TYR A 64 4.65 7.51 -6.97
N ASN A 65 3.63 6.68 -7.18
CA ASN A 65 2.41 6.71 -6.39
C ASN A 65 2.61 5.98 -5.05
N ARG A 66 2.64 6.75 -3.98
CA ARG A 66 2.72 6.30 -2.57
C ARG A 66 1.48 6.68 -1.77
N MET A 67 0.35 6.82 -2.41
CA MET A 67 -0.91 7.10 -1.73
C MET A 67 -1.35 5.90 -0.89
N SER A 68 -1.93 6.15 0.27
CA SER A 68 -2.43 5.12 1.16
C SER A 68 -3.95 5.04 1.16
N ALA A 69 -4.53 3.85 1.06
CA ALA A 69 -5.96 3.63 1.20
C ALA A 69 -6.54 4.16 2.52
N SER A 70 -5.70 4.35 3.54
CA SER A 70 -6.08 4.87 4.86
C SER A 70 -5.96 6.40 4.99
N SER A 71 -5.75 7.17 3.92
CA SER A 71 -5.60 8.63 3.93
C SER A 71 -6.70 9.36 4.70
N HIS A 72 -7.94 8.90 4.59
CA HIS A 72 -9.11 9.43 5.30
C HIS A 72 -8.99 9.39 6.83
N THR A 73 -8.16 8.51 7.40
CA THR A 73 -7.93 8.45 8.86
C THR A 73 -6.97 9.53 9.36
N ARG A 74 -6.46 10.36 8.44
CA ARG A 74 -5.55 11.48 8.68
C ARG A 74 -6.11 12.80 8.11
N ASP A 75 -7.44 12.91 8.02
CA ASP A 75 -8.20 14.05 7.50
C ASP A 75 -8.05 14.33 5.99
N HIS A 76 -7.38 13.41 5.24
CA HIS A 76 -7.22 13.50 3.79
C HIS A 76 -8.30 12.68 3.06
N ARG A 77 -9.58 13.02 3.30
CA ARG A 77 -10.73 12.23 2.86
C ARG A 77 -10.80 12.07 1.34
N PHE A 78 -10.50 13.14 0.60
CA PHE A 78 -10.65 13.20 -0.85
C PHE A 78 -9.35 12.96 -1.62
N ALA A 79 -8.26 12.65 -0.93
CA ALA A 79 -6.95 12.45 -1.54
C ALA A 79 -6.94 11.36 -2.62
N TRP A 80 -7.75 10.32 -2.48
CA TRP A 80 -7.86 9.27 -3.50
C TRP A 80 -8.61 9.69 -4.75
N GLU A 81 -9.66 10.49 -4.62
CA GLU A 81 -10.40 11.05 -5.75
C GLU A 81 -9.48 11.96 -6.56
N ALA A 82 -8.70 12.83 -5.88
CA ALA A 82 -7.68 13.65 -6.51
C ALA A 82 -6.59 12.78 -7.19
N THR A 83 -6.08 11.76 -6.49
CA THR A 83 -5.06 10.83 -7.03
C THR A 83 -5.54 10.14 -8.30
N ARG A 84 -6.78 9.66 -8.35
CA ARG A 84 -7.34 9.02 -9.56
C ARG A 84 -7.35 9.98 -10.75
N GLY A 85 -7.70 11.26 -10.53
CA GLY A 85 -7.63 12.31 -11.55
C GLY A 85 -6.19 12.55 -12.02
N VAL A 86 -5.26 12.72 -11.09
CA VAL A 86 -3.83 12.91 -11.38
C VAL A 86 -3.27 11.72 -12.17
N MET A 87 -3.56 10.48 -11.76
CA MET A 87 -3.10 9.29 -12.49
C MET A 87 -3.61 9.26 -13.92
N ALA A 88 -4.90 9.58 -14.14
CA ALA A 88 -5.48 9.61 -15.48
C ALA A 88 -4.82 10.68 -16.35
N TRP A 89 -4.55 11.86 -15.79
CA TRP A 89 -3.88 12.96 -16.47
C TRP A 89 -2.43 12.63 -16.83
N LEU A 90 -1.66 12.05 -15.91
CA LEU A 90 -0.28 11.61 -16.15
C LEU A 90 -0.20 10.59 -17.28
N GLU A 91 -1.05 9.55 -17.22
CA GLU A 91 -1.07 8.49 -18.24
C GLU A 91 -1.53 9.00 -19.60
N SER A 92 -2.48 9.95 -19.67
CA SER A 92 -2.92 10.55 -20.93
C SER A 92 -1.81 11.34 -21.64
N HIS A 93 -0.80 11.78 -20.89
CA HIS A 93 0.41 12.45 -21.41
C HIS A 93 1.60 11.49 -21.55
N GLY A 94 1.40 10.18 -21.40
CA GLY A 94 2.46 9.19 -21.55
C GLY A 94 3.55 9.26 -20.47
N ARG A 95 3.24 9.80 -19.30
CA ARG A 95 4.22 9.87 -18.20
C ARG A 95 4.49 8.49 -17.60
N ARG A 96 5.75 8.26 -17.18
CA ARG A 96 6.14 7.05 -16.48
C ARG A 96 5.61 7.08 -15.04
N VAL A 97 4.64 6.21 -14.75
CA VAL A 97 4.04 6.10 -13.42
C VAL A 97 4.39 4.73 -12.82
N VAL A 98 5.03 4.73 -11.66
CA VAL A 98 5.25 3.55 -10.81
C VAL A 98 4.04 3.40 -9.89
N ASN A 99 3.46 2.20 -9.84
CA ASN A 99 2.16 1.93 -9.28
C ASN A 99 1.06 2.73 -9.98
N ASN A 100 0.74 2.31 -11.18
CA ASN A 100 -0.10 3.00 -12.14
C ASN A 100 -1.60 3.04 -11.74
N ARG A 101 -2.45 3.43 -12.66
CA ARG A 101 -3.91 3.57 -12.43
C ARG A 101 -4.60 2.27 -12.04
N LYS A 102 -4.15 1.10 -12.57
CA LYS A 102 -4.68 -0.20 -12.15
C LYS A 102 -4.32 -0.48 -10.69
N ALA A 103 -3.05 -0.24 -10.32
CA ALA A 103 -2.59 -0.34 -8.94
C ALA A 103 -3.39 0.57 -8.01
N THR A 104 -3.66 1.81 -8.43
CA THR A 104 -4.48 2.78 -7.69
C THR A 104 -5.89 2.26 -7.43
N ALA A 105 -6.53 1.62 -8.42
CA ALA A 105 -7.88 1.07 -8.26
C ALA A 105 -7.90 -0.09 -7.25
N LEU A 106 -6.93 -1.00 -7.33
CA LEU A 106 -6.82 -2.14 -6.44
C LEU A 106 -6.48 -1.75 -4.99
N GLU A 107 -5.67 -0.71 -4.78
CA GLU A 107 -5.30 -0.24 -3.42
C GLU A 107 -6.54 0.13 -2.59
N VAL A 108 -7.58 0.66 -3.20
CA VAL A 108 -8.78 1.12 -2.50
C VAL A 108 -9.94 0.12 -2.50
N SER A 109 -9.73 -1.08 -3.05
CA SER A 109 -10.80 -2.09 -3.16
C SER A 109 -10.32 -3.49 -2.78
N LYS A 110 -10.58 -3.89 -1.54
CA LYS A 110 -10.30 -5.26 -1.11
C LYS A 110 -11.12 -6.30 -1.89
N VAL A 111 -12.29 -5.92 -2.39
CA VAL A 111 -13.11 -6.77 -3.26
C VAL A 111 -12.36 -7.07 -4.56
N GLU A 112 -11.86 -6.04 -5.23
CA GLU A 112 -11.10 -6.21 -6.48
C GLU A 112 -9.78 -6.96 -6.23
N GLN A 113 -9.09 -6.66 -5.12
CA GLN A 113 -7.87 -7.39 -4.74
C GLN A 113 -8.13 -8.90 -4.60
N MET A 114 -9.19 -9.28 -3.86
CA MET A 114 -9.48 -10.71 -3.63
C MET A 114 -9.87 -11.44 -4.93
N ILE A 115 -10.57 -10.77 -5.84
CA ILE A 115 -10.88 -11.33 -7.17
C ILE A 115 -9.58 -11.53 -7.96
N ALA A 116 -8.78 -10.47 -8.10
CA ALA A 116 -7.55 -10.51 -8.89
C ALA A 116 -6.51 -11.52 -8.35
N LEU A 117 -6.35 -11.64 -7.02
CA LEU A 117 -5.51 -12.65 -6.40
C LEU A 117 -5.94 -14.08 -6.78
N ARG A 118 -7.24 -14.36 -6.73
CA ARG A 118 -7.79 -15.67 -7.10
C ARG A 118 -7.63 -15.99 -8.57
N ASP A 119 -7.79 -15.00 -9.44
CA ASP A 119 -7.61 -15.16 -10.90
C ASP A 119 -6.16 -15.56 -11.24
N HIS A 120 -5.19 -15.18 -10.38
CA HIS A 120 -3.79 -15.62 -10.49
C HIS A 120 -3.48 -16.91 -9.70
N GLY A 121 -4.48 -17.63 -9.22
CA GLY A 121 -4.31 -18.90 -8.52
C GLY A 121 -3.70 -18.77 -7.12
N LEU A 122 -3.71 -17.56 -6.53
CA LEU A 122 -3.31 -17.34 -5.15
C LEU A 122 -4.46 -17.72 -4.22
N LEU A 123 -4.15 -18.44 -3.13
CA LEU A 123 -5.16 -18.78 -2.14
C LEU A 123 -5.55 -17.53 -1.35
N THR A 124 -6.86 -17.34 -1.15
CA THR A 124 -7.41 -16.26 -0.33
C THR A 124 -8.36 -16.83 0.70
N PRO A 125 -8.56 -16.20 1.86
CA PRO A 125 -9.65 -16.57 2.75
C PRO A 125 -10.99 -16.49 1.99
N ARG A 126 -11.97 -17.35 2.36
CA ARG A 126 -13.35 -17.17 1.88
C ARG A 126 -13.77 -15.74 2.15
N THR A 127 -14.19 -15.02 1.13
CA THR A 127 -14.54 -13.61 1.18
C THR A 127 -15.93 -13.37 0.62
N VAL A 128 -16.73 -12.58 1.31
CA VAL A 128 -18.03 -12.08 0.84
C VAL A 128 -18.04 -10.58 0.97
N ALA A 129 -18.35 -9.86 -0.12
CA ALA A 129 -18.60 -8.43 -0.09
C ALA A 129 -20.06 -8.15 0.27
N ALA A 130 -20.30 -7.10 1.06
CA ALA A 130 -21.64 -6.65 1.42
C ALA A 130 -21.69 -5.11 1.36
N THR A 131 -22.64 -4.57 0.59
CA THR A 131 -22.90 -3.13 0.51
C THR A 131 -24.19 -2.82 1.27
N GLY A 132 -24.08 -1.95 2.28
CA GLY A 132 -25.17 -1.59 3.20
C GLY A 132 -25.35 -2.55 4.38
N ALA A 133 -25.84 -2.02 5.49
CA ALA A 133 -25.96 -2.72 6.77
C ALA A 133 -26.84 -4.00 6.70
N ASP A 134 -27.92 -3.97 5.93
CA ASP A 134 -28.81 -5.13 5.80
C ASP A 134 -28.17 -6.27 5.00
N ALA A 135 -27.41 -5.93 3.93
CA ALA A 135 -26.65 -6.92 3.18
C ALA A 135 -25.54 -7.53 4.06
N PHE A 136 -24.89 -6.71 4.89
CA PHE A 136 -23.92 -7.16 5.87
C PHE A 136 -24.54 -8.17 6.86
N ARG A 137 -25.71 -7.84 7.48
CA ARG A 137 -26.41 -8.78 8.38
C ARG A 137 -26.74 -10.10 7.71
N ARG A 138 -27.30 -10.06 6.49
CA ARG A 138 -27.59 -11.28 5.70
C ARG A 138 -26.34 -12.06 5.35
N ALA A 139 -25.23 -11.40 5.05
CA ALA A 139 -23.96 -12.06 4.80
C ALA A 139 -23.43 -12.72 6.08
N ALA A 140 -23.42 -12.01 7.21
CA ALA A 140 -22.94 -12.48 8.50
C ALA A 140 -23.70 -13.71 9.00
N SER A 141 -25.02 -13.79 8.77
CA SER A 141 -25.84 -14.95 9.19
C SER A 141 -25.46 -16.28 8.51
N ARG A 142 -24.60 -16.25 7.48
CA ARG A 142 -24.10 -17.44 6.77
C ARG A 142 -22.75 -17.94 7.30
N TRP A 143 -22.19 -17.30 8.34
CA TRP A 143 -21.00 -17.77 9.05
C TRP A 143 -21.39 -18.51 10.33
N ASP A 144 -20.87 -19.70 10.49
CA ASP A 144 -21.02 -20.58 11.64
C ASP A 144 -19.80 -20.56 12.59
N ARG A 145 -18.80 -19.76 12.26
CA ARG A 145 -17.53 -19.61 12.98
C ARG A 145 -17.08 -18.14 13.00
N PRO A 146 -16.13 -17.76 13.88
CA PRO A 146 -15.59 -16.41 13.88
C PRO A 146 -15.03 -16.00 12.51
N PHE A 147 -15.28 -14.76 12.12
CA PHE A 147 -14.80 -14.18 10.87
C PHE A 147 -14.36 -12.72 11.07
N THR A 148 -13.58 -12.20 10.17
CA THR A 148 -13.19 -10.79 10.19
C THR A 148 -14.08 -9.97 9.27
N VAL A 149 -14.40 -8.75 9.70
CA VAL A 149 -15.01 -7.70 8.87
C VAL A 149 -14.00 -6.60 8.68
N LYS A 150 -13.88 -6.13 7.46
CA LYS A 150 -12.97 -5.03 7.08
C LYS A 150 -13.72 -4.04 6.18
N PRO A 151 -13.52 -2.72 6.32
CA PRO A 151 -13.92 -1.78 5.27
C PRO A 151 -13.29 -2.18 3.94
N ASN A 152 -14.02 -2.04 2.84
CA ASN A 152 -13.47 -2.31 1.51
C ASN A 152 -12.27 -1.38 1.22
N ARG A 153 -12.40 -0.09 1.56
CA ARG A 153 -11.32 0.89 1.50
C ARG A 153 -10.76 1.15 2.91
N GLY A 154 -9.51 0.81 3.13
CA GLY A 154 -8.83 1.01 4.42
C GLY A 154 -7.47 0.33 4.46
N GLY A 155 -6.69 0.65 5.48
CA GLY A 155 -5.35 0.11 5.70
C GLY A 155 -4.96 0.13 7.18
N LYS A 156 -3.77 -0.34 7.53
CA LYS A 156 -3.19 -0.39 8.89
C LYS A 156 -3.99 -1.24 9.91
N GLY A 157 -4.84 -2.15 9.47
CA GLY A 157 -5.73 -2.85 10.39
C GLY A 157 -6.87 -1.99 10.94
N THR A 158 -6.95 -0.70 10.57
CA THR A 158 -8.01 0.20 11.01
C THR A 158 -9.37 -0.30 10.53
N GLY A 159 -10.32 -0.42 11.45
CA GLY A 159 -11.65 -0.93 11.16
C GLY A 159 -11.72 -2.46 10.99
N VAL A 160 -10.63 -3.22 11.13
CA VAL A 160 -10.70 -4.69 11.14
C VAL A 160 -11.32 -5.15 12.45
N THR A 161 -12.43 -5.85 12.35
CA THR A 161 -13.19 -6.37 13.51
C THR A 161 -13.31 -7.89 13.43
N LEU A 162 -12.93 -8.58 14.49
CA LEU A 162 -13.23 -10.00 14.64
C LEU A 162 -14.63 -10.17 15.21
N VAL A 163 -15.52 -10.73 14.41
CA VAL A 163 -16.91 -11.05 14.76
C VAL A 163 -16.96 -12.46 15.30
N ARG A 164 -17.44 -12.62 16.54
CA ARG A 164 -17.54 -13.90 17.25
C ARG A 164 -18.98 -14.31 17.54
N ASN A 165 -19.90 -13.32 17.55
CA ASN A 165 -21.27 -13.52 17.97
C ASN A 165 -22.21 -12.44 17.38
N ALA A 166 -23.51 -12.59 17.63
CA ALA A 166 -24.53 -11.69 17.10
C ALA A 166 -24.35 -10.22 17.57
N SER A 167 -23.88 -9.99 18.81
CA SER A 167 -23.70 -8.62 19.32
C SER A 167 -22.54 -7.89 18.59
N ASP A 168 -21.54 -8.61 18.12
CA ASP A 168 -20.49 -8.03 17.26
C ASP A 168 -21.06 -7.62 15.89
N VAL A 169 -21.98 -8.43 15.33
CA VAL A 169 -22.69 -8.10 14.07
C VAL A 169 -23.52 -6.84 14.26
N ASP A 170 -24.31 -6.77 15.36
CA ASP A 170 -25.16 -5.61 15.63
C ASP A 170 -24.35 -4.33 15.82
N ARG A 171 -23.19 -4.42 16.49
CA ARG A 171 -22.30 -3.27 16.68
C ARG A 171 -21.80 -2.72 15.34
N VAL A 172 -21.28 -3.56 14.45
CA VAL A 172 -20.82 -3.16 13.12
C VAL A 172 -21.97 -2.60 12.28
N ALA A 173 -23.13 -3.28 12.32
CA ALA A 173 -24.29 -2.87 11.52
C ALA A 173 -24.91 -1.55 11.99
N THR A 174 -24.83 -1.22 13.29
CA THR A 174 -25.38 0.03 13.84
C THR A 174 -24.53 1.24 13.47
N SER A 175 -23.21 1.06 13.38
CA SER A 175 -22.24 2.11 12.99
C SER A 175 -21.78 1.96 11.54
N PHE A 176 -22.56 1.32 10.67
CA PHE A 176 -22.12 0.90 9.34
C PHE A 176 -21.63 2.08 8.46
N ASP A 177 -22.34 3.20 8.49
CA ASP A 177 -22.01 4.38 7.69
C ASP A 177 -20.72 5.07 8.18
N ASP A 178 -20.42 4.98 9.47
CA ASP A 178 -19.15 5.47 10.04
C ASP A 178 -18.01 4.46 9.84
N TYR A 179 -18.37 3.19 9.64
CA TYR A 179 -17.42 2.08 9.53
C TYR A 179 -16.76 2.00 8.15
N THR A 180 -17.45 2.45 7.10
CA THR A 180 -16.99 2.35 5.72
C THR A 180 -17.20 3.64 4.94
N LEU A 181 -16.24 3.99 4.07
CA LEU A 181 -16.32 5.21 3.22
C LEU A 181 -17.17 5.03 1.97
N ASP A 182 -17.20 3.81 1.42
CA ASP A 182 -17.83 3.47 0.15
C ASP A 182 -19.09 2.62 0.31
N GLY A 183 -19.58 2.49 1.56
CA GLY A 183 -20.75 1.69 1.86
C GLY A 183 -20.52 0.18 1.76
N THR A 184 -19.28 -0.27 1.57
CA THR A 184 -18.96 -1.68 1.34
C THR A 184 -17.99 -2.24 2.37
N VAL A 185 -18.24 -3.44 2.83
CA VAL A 185 -17.36 -4.22 3.69
C VAL A 185 -17.06 -5.57 3.07
N VAL A 186 -15.94 -6.16 3.44
CA VAL A 186 -15.63 -7.56 3.17
C VAL A 186 -15.66 -8.37 4.46
N LEU A 187 -16.40 -9.48 4.43
CA LEU A 187 -16.40 -10.51 5.46
C LEU A 187 -15.43 -11.59 5.01
N GLN A 188 -14.47 -11.94 5.85
CA GLN A 188 -13.47 -12.96 5.51
C GLN A 188 -13.36 -14.01 6.61
N ASP A 189 -13.19 -15.27 6.24
CA ASP A 189 -12.79 -16.30 7.18
C ASP A 189 -11.57 -15.82 7.97
N TYR A 190 -11.59 -16.00 9.28
CA TYR A 190 -10.44 -15.67 10.11
C TYR A 190 -9.34 -16.72 9.92
N ALA A 191 -8.43 -16.43 9.01
CA ALA A 191 -7.22 -17.23 8.79
C ALA A 191 -6.21 -16.95 9.92
N LYS A 192 -6.44 -17.59 11.10
CA LYS A 192 -5.49 -17.49 12.21
C LYS A 192 -4.19 -18.20 11.83
N PRO A 193 -3.03 -17.50 11.83
CA PRO A 193 -1.76 -18.15 11.55
C PRO A 193 -1.44 -19.21 12.62
N ALA A 194 -0.90 -20.36 12.17
CA ALA A 194 -0.66 -21.51 13.04
C ALA A 194 0.31 -21.20 14.19
N ASP A 195 1.31 -20.38 13.93
CA ASP A 195 2.35 -19.98 14.91
C ASP A 195 2.17 -18.55 15.45
N GLY A 196 1.02 -17.90 15.15
CA GLY A 196 0.74 -16.52 15.56
C GLY A 196 1.46 -15.46 14.70
N ARG A 197 2.13 -15.86 13.62
CA ARG A 197 2.87 -14.95 12.74
C ARG A 197 2.28 -14.96 11.32
N VAL A 198 2.22 -13.78 10.71
CA VAL A 198 1.87 -13.62 9.30
C VAL A 198 3.10 -13.30 8.49
N LEU A 199 3.04 -13.54 7.20
CA LEU A 199 4.11 -13.19 6.27
C LEU A 199 3.70 -11.99 5.45
N ARG A 200 4.65 -11.09 5.25
CA ARG A 200 4.55 -9.95 4.36
C ARG A 200 5.68 -10.02 3.35
N LEU A 201 5.29 -10.21 2.09
CA LEU A 201 6.22 -10.30 0.97
C LEU A 201 6.38 -8.91 0.38
N GLU A 202 7.61 -8.40 0.35
CA GLU A 202 7.94 -7.09 -0.22
C GLU A 202 8.47 -7.24 -1.64
N PHE A 203 7.97 -6.39 -2.54
CA PHE A 203 8.34 -6.37 -3.95
C PHE A 203 8.78 -4.97 -4.36
N ILE A 204 9.92 -4.88 -5.07
CA ILE A 204 10.49 -3.62 -5.55
C ILE A 204 10.99 -3.80 -6.98
N GLY A 205 10.56 -2.93 -7.88
CA GLY A 205 10.97 -2.98 -9.29
C GLY A 205 10.54 -4.27 -9.99
N GLY A 206 9.38 -4.83 -9.62
CA GLY A 206 8.86 -6.07 -10.19
C GLY A 206 9.64 -7.33 -9.76
N ARG A 207 10.31 -7.30 -8.61
CA ARG A 207 11.06 -8.43 -8.05
C ARG A 207 10.72 -8.63 -6.59
N HIS A 208 10.69 -9.87 -6.12
CA HIS A 208 10.64 -10.17 -4.70
C HIS A 208 11.93 -9.66 -4.03
N TYR A 209 11.78 -8.83 -3.01
CA TYR A 209 12.92 -8.20 -2.34
C TYR A 209 13.31 -8.95 -1.06
N TYR A 210 12.36 -9.19 -0.18
CA TYR A 210 12.44 -10.07 0.98
C TYR A 210 11.06 -10.39 1.54
N THR A 211 11.00 -11.32 2.46
CA THR A 211 9.80 -11.63 3.24
C THR A 211 9.99 -11.16 4.69
N VAL A 212 8.96 -10.59 5.30
CA VAL A 212 8.93 -10.22 6.71
C VAL A 212 7.98 -11.15 7.45
N SER A 213 8.44 -11.76 8.52
CA SER A 213 7.60 -12.48 9.47
C SER A 213 7.17 -11.52 10.57
N ILE A 214 5.87 -11.39 10.80
CA ILE A 214 5.28 -10.41 11.70
C ILE A 214 4.48 -11.13 12.79
N ASP A 215 4.85 -10.91 14.04
CA ASP A 215 4.06 -11.38 15.18
C ASP A 215 2.79 -10.53 15.31
N THR A 216 1.64 -11.19 15.29
CA THR A 216 0.36 -10.50 15.36
C THR A 216 0.04 -10.01 16.77
N GLY A 217 0.66 -10.57 17.81
CA GLY A 217 0.32 -10.30 19.21
C GLY A 217 -1.16 -10.49 19.52
N GLY A 218 -1.89 -11.23 18.68
CA GLY A 218 -3.33 -11.39 18.74
C GLY A 218 -4.15 -10.21 18.21
N GLY A 219 -3.51 -9.18 17.62
CA GLY A 219 -4.13 -8.01 17.02
C GLY A 219 -4.03 -7.97 15.49
N PHE A 220 -4.46 -6.86 14.91
CA PHE A 220 -4.49 -6.62 13.46
C PHE A 220 -3.61 -5.45 13.01
N ASP A 221 -2.90 -4.79 13.92
CA ASP A 221 -1.95 -3.74 13.59
C ASP A 221 -0.61 -4.34 13.17
N LEU A 222 -0.38 -4.37 11.87
CA LEU A 222 0.78 -4.98 11.23
C LEU A 222 1.64 -3.96 10.48
N CYS A 223 1.42 -2.66 10.73
CA CYS A 223 2.20 -1.59 10.07
C CYS A 223 3.68 -1.66 10.48
N PRO A 224 4.62 -1.82 9.54
CA PRO A 224 6.04 -1.92 9.84
C PRO A 224 6.70 -0.54 10.08
N SER A 225 6.02 0.57 9.83
CA SER A 225 6.56 1.91 10.01
C SER A 225 6.82 2.22 11.49
N ASP A 226 8.01 2.75 11.80
CA ASP A 226 8.36 3.19 13.14
C ASP A 226 7.41 4.28 13.67
N ALA A 227 6.86 5.12 12.78
CA ALA A 227 5.85 6.11 13.12
C ALA A 227 4.52 5.49 13.60
N CYS A 228 4.25 4.21 13.28
CA CYS A 228 3.09 3.47 13.75
C CYS A 228 3.33 2.83 15.13
N GLN A 229 4.56 2.79 15.62
CA GLN A 229 4.95 2.11 16.86
C GLN A 229 4.97 3.04 18.08
N VAL A 230 4.69 4.33 17.92
CA VAL A 230 4.68 5.30 19.01
C VAL A 230 3.60 4.92 20.02
N GLY A 231 4.02 4.24 21.11
CA GLY A 231 3.16 3.85 22.22
C GLY A 231 2.94 2.34 22.44
N SER A 232 3.42 1.45 21.57
CA SER A 232 3.30 0.00 21.77
C SER A 232 4.62 -0.61 22.28
N THR A 233 4.75 -0.76 23.60
CA THR A 233 5.79 -1.60 24.24
C THR A 233 5.33 -3.05 24.12
N PHE A 234 5.49 -3.65 22.94
CA PHE A 234 5.21 -5.08 22.77
C PHE A 234 6.53 -5.86 22.87
N CYS A 235 6.68 -6.59 23.95
CA CYS A 235 7.75 -7.59 24.11
C CYS A 235 7.12 -8.97 23.89
N PRO A 236 7.44 -9.69 22.79
CA PRO A 236 6.88 -11.03 22.57
C PRO A 236 7.26 -11.98 23.72
N ALA A 237 6.34 -12.83 24.12
CA ALA A 237 6.55 -13.79 25.20
C ALA A 237 7.63 -14.83 24.87
N ASP A 238 7.95 -15.03 23.59
CA ASP A 238 8.96 -15.96 23.07
C ASP A 238 10.33 -15.32 22.83
N GLY A 239 10.48 -14.01 23.11
CA GLY A 239 11.73 -13.27 22.92
C GLY A 239 12.07 -12.94 21.47
N ARG A 240 11.21 -13.27 20.48
CA ARG A 240 11.40 -12.88 19.10
C ARG A 240 10.96 -11.43 18.88
N ALA A 241 11.59 -10.75 17.92
CA ALA A 241 11.13 -9.42 17.52
C ALA A 241 9.74 -9.46 16.83
N LYS A 242 8.95 -8.41 17.01
CA LYS A 242 7.64 -8.28 16.30
C LYS A 242 7.84 -8.41 14.79
N PHE A 243 8.86 -7.76 14.25
CA PHE A 243 9.22 -7.80 12.83
C PHE A 243 10.56 -8.52 12.66
N GLU A 244 10.59 -9.55 11.83
CA GLU A 244 11.78 -10.31 11.48
C GLU A 244 11.91 -10.43 9.97
N VAL A 245 12.97 -9.88 9.40
CA VAL A 245 13.22 -9.97 7.95
C VAL A 245 13.87 -11.32 7.63
N LEU A 246 13.20 -12.08 6.77
CA LEU A 246 13.65 -13.37 6.26
C LEU A 246 14.25 -13.13 4.86
N ALA A 247 15.52 -12.73 4.83
CA ALA A 247 16.17 -12.21 3.63
C ALA A 247 16.17 -13.16 2.43
N ASP A 248 16.37 -14.45 2.70
CA ASP A 248 16.50 -15.49 1.67
C ASP A 248 15.27 -16.41 1.58
N HIS A 249 14.20 -16.06 2.30
CA HIS A 249 12.95 -16.80 2.24
C HIS A 249 12.07 -16.32 1.11
N ALA A 250 12.01 -17.08 0.02
CA ALA A 250 11.06 -16.88 -1.06
C ALA A 250 9.97 -17.96 -0.99
N PRO A 251 8.73 -17.61 -0.61
CA PRO A 251 7.61 -18.55 -0.64
C PRO A 251 7.37 -19.15 -2.04
N ALA A 252 6.79 -20.34 -2.09
CA ALA A 252 6.51 -21.03 -3.36
C ALA A 252 5.56 -20.26 -4.30
N ASP A 253 4.77 -19.33 -3.76
CA ASP A 253 3.82 -18.52 -4.50
C ASP A 253 4.42 -17.25 -5.13
N VAL A 254 5.73 -16.98 -4.96
CA VAL A 254 6.37 -15.75 -5.45
C VAL A 254 6.13 -15.50 -6.94
N ASP A 255 6.22 -16.53 -7.78
CA ASP A 255 5.99 -16.38 -9.23
C ASP A 255 4.55 -15.97 -9.55
N ARG A 256 3.56 -16.49 -8.82
CA ARG A 256 2.15 -16.09 -8.96
C ARG A 256 1.93 -14.67 -8.45
N CYS A 257 2.60 -14.29 -7.35
CA CYS A 257 2.59 -12.92 -6.84
C CYS A 257 3.16 -11.94 -7.87
N LEU A 258 4.27 -12.28 -8.51
CA LEU A 258 4.89 -11.46 -9.56
C LEU A 258 3.98 -11.32 -10.78
N ALA A 259 3.31 -12.39 -11.21
CA ALA A 259 2.35 -12.34 -12.31
C ALA A 259 1.16 -11.42 -11.97
N PHE A 260 0.59 -11.56 -10.77
CA PHE A 260 -0.46 -10.69 -10.25
C PHE A 260 -0.03 -9.22 -10.24
N LEU A 261 1.14 -8.91 -9.68
CA LEU A 261 1.65 -7.53 -9.55
C LEU A 261 1.91 -6.91 -10.93
N ALA A 262 2.48 -7.67 -11.86
CA ALA A 262 2.74 -7.20 -13.22
C ALA A 262 1.44 -6.86 -13.96
N GLU A 263 0.41 -7.71 -13.91
CA GLU A 263 -0.88 -7.44 -14.54
C GLU A 263 -1.62 -6.28 -13.86
N SER A 264 -1.45 -6.14 -12.55
CA SER A 264 -2.05 -5.07 -11.73
C SER A 264 -1.31 -3.73 -11.84
N GLY A 265 -0.17 -3.68 -12.52
CA GLY A 265 0.65 -2.47 -12.65
C GLY A 265 1.31 -2.02 -11.35
N MET A 266 1.56 -2.96 -10.45
CA MET A 266 2.23 -2.74 -9.17
C MET A 266 3.71 -3.12 -9.29
N GLU A 267 4.60 -2.17 -9.12
CA GLU A 267 6.05 -2.38 -9.19
C GLU A 267 6.75 -2.25 -7.84
N VAL A 268 6.12 -1.52 -6.91
CA VAL A 268 6.52 -1.44 -5.51
C VAL A 268 5.28 -1.76 -4.68
N ALA A 269 5.28 -2.89 -4.03
CA ALA A 269 4.12 -3.37 -3.29
C ALA A 269 4.50 -4.34 -2.18
N ALA A 270 3.60 -4.51 -1.22
CA ALA A 270 3.65 -5.58 -0.24
C ALA A 270 2.38 -6.42 -0.30
N MET A 271 2.55 -7.73 -0.13
CA MET A 271 1.45 -8.69 -0.07
C MET A 271 1.46 -9.41 1.26
N GLU A 272 0.33 -9.39 1.98
CA GLU A 272 0.21 -10.00 3.30
C GLU A 272 -0.54 -11.33 3.21
N ALA A 273 0.02 -12.35 3.84
CA ALA A 273 -0.55 -13.69 3.86
C ALA A 273 -0.43 -14.37 5.23
N SER A 274 -1.44 -15.16 5.57
CA SER A 274 -1.44 -16.01 6.75
C SER A 274 -1.10 -17.45 6.35
N PRO A 275 -0.05 -18.06 6.91
CA PRO A 275 0.22 -19.49 6.69
C PRO A 275 -0.80 -20.33 7.44
N ASP A 276 -1.35 -21.36 6.78
CA ASP A 276 -2.14 -22.41 7.43
C ASP A 276 -1.25 -23.49 8.06
N ALA A 277 -1.87 -24.53 8.64
CA ALA A 277 -1.14 -25.61 9.29
C ALA A 277 -0.26 -26.44 8.35
N GLU A 278 -0.55 -26.42 7.04
CA GLU A 278 0.21 -27.07 5.99
C GLU A 278 1.26 -26.13 5.37
N GLY A 279 1.36 -24.89 5.86
CA GLY A 279 2.28 -23.88 5.37
C GLY A 279 1.84 -23.18 4.08
N ARG A 280 0.61 -23.39 3.60
CA ARG A 280 0.07 -22.70 2.43
C ARG A 280 -0.32 -21.28 2.81
N LEU A 281 -0.03 -20.32 1.93
CA LEU A 281 -0.26 -18.90 2.18
C LEU A 281 -1.64 -18.48 1.71
N HIS A 282 -2.43 -17.92 2.62
CA HIS A 282 -3.73 -17.30 2.33
C HIS A 282 -3.55 -15.78 2.28
N PHE A 283 -3.51 -15.22 1.08
CA PHE A 283 -3.32 -13.78 0.85
C PHE A 283 -4.59 -13.01 1.16
N TYR A 284 -4.49 -11.95 1.97
CA TYR A 284 -5.65 -11.21 2.45
C TYR A 284 -5.53 -9.68 2.33
N ASP A 285 -4.37 -9.16 1.95
CA ASP A 285 -4.14 -7.72 1.73
C ASP A 285 -2.99 -7.48 0.76
N VAL A 286 -3.10 -6.41 -0.04
CA VAL A 286 -2.06 -5.93 -0.95
C VAL A 286 -1.97 -4.42 -0.81
N ASN A 287 -0.76 -3.89 -0.65
CA ASN A 287 -0.52 -2.47 -0.40
C ASN A 287 0.54 -1.93 -1.35
N ILE A 288 0.26 -0.81 -2.03
CA ILE A 288 1.23 -0.09 -2.87
C ILE A 288 2.03 0.97 -2.08
N ASN A 289 1.55 1.36 -0.91
CA ASN A 289 2.29 2.22 0.00
C ASN A 289 2.96 1.36 1.08
N THR A 290 4.17 0.91 0.81
CA THR A 290 4.95 0.10 1.74
C THR A 290 5.84 0.96 2.60
N ASN A 291 5.95 0.59 3.88
CA ASN A 291 6.93 1.11 4.81
C ASN A 291 7.76 -0.05 5.34
N TYR A 292 8.99 0.22 5.70
CA TYR A 292 9.95 -0.77 6.15
C TYR A 292 10.34 -0.51 7.60
N ASN A 293 10.63 -1.58 8.33
CA ASN A 293 11.09 -1.46 9.71
C ASN A 293 12.62 -1.35 9.72
N ALA A 294 13.12 -0.13 9.98
CA ALA A 294 14.56 0.16 9.95
C ALA A 294 15.36 -0.69 10.95
N GLU A 295 14.80 -0.98 12.13
CA GLU A 295 15.43 -1.82 13.12
C GLU A 295 15.54 -3.29 12.66
N ALA A 296 14.48 -3.83 12.05
CA ALA A 296 14.48 -5.18 11.51
C ALA A 296 15.47 -5.31 10.33
N GLU A 297 15.52 -4.31 9.44
CA GLU A 297 16.50 -4.26 8.35
C GLU A 297 17.94 -4.13 8.85
N ALA A 298 18.18 -3.33 9.89
CA ALA A 298 19.53 -3.14 10.47
C ALA A 298 20.12 -4.43 11.01
N ARG A 299 19.30 -5.39 11.45
CA ARG A 299 19.78 -6.72 11.90
C ARG A 299 20.36 -7.56 10.77
N LEU A 300 20.03 -7.25 9.51
CA LEU A 300 20.63 -7.90 8.33
C LEU A 300 21.91 -7.23 7.83
N GLY A 301 22.32 -6.12 8.46
CA GLY A 301 23.37 -5.26 7.93
C GLY A 301 22.84 -4.27 6.88
N ASN A 302 23.73 -3.43 6.34
CA ASN A 302 23.35 -2.30 5.48
C ASN A 302 22.98 -2.69 4.03
N GLU A 303 22.98 -3.94 3.67
CA GLU A 303 22.83 -4.36 2.27
C GLU A 303 21.39 -4.43 1.82
N ARG A 304 20.43 -4.69 2.71
CA ARG A 304 19.00 -4.86 2.40
C ARG A 304 18.14 -3.81 3.09
N GLN A 305 18.01 -2.66 2.48
CA GLN A 305 17.16 -1.55 2.93
C GLN A 305 16.12 -1.21 1.86
N GLY A 306 14.84 -1.37 2.17
CA GLY A 306 13.75 -1.20 1.20
C GLY A 306 13.69 0.21 0.61
N MET A 307 13.81 1.26 1.43
CA MET A 307 13.80 2.64 0.92
C MET A 307 15.00 2.94 0.03
N ARG A 308 16.16 2.37 0.31
CA ARG A 308 17.33 2.42 -0.58
C ARG A 308 17.05 1.75 -1.91
N ALA A 309 16.49 0.54 -1.88
CA ALA A 309 16.19 -0.20 -3.10
C ALA A 309 15.14 0.51 -3.97
N ILE A 310 14.13 1.15 -3.35
CA ILE A 310 13.16 1.99 -4.07
C ILE A 310 13.86 3.19 -4.72
N ALA A 311 14.73 3.90 -3.99
CA ALA A 311 15.45 5.05 -4.55
C ALA A 311 16.35 4.64 -5.74
N GLU A 312 17.04 3.49 -5.65
CA GLU A 312 17.85 2.94 -6.74
C GLU A 312 16.98 2.55 -7.94
N PHE A 313 15.84 1.90 -7.72
CA PHE A 313 14.88 1.55 -8.77
C PHE A 313 14.35 2.81 -9.47
N LEU A 314 13.89 3.81 -8.73
CA LEU A 314 13.38 5.07 -9.28
C LEU A 314 14.48 5.83 -10.04
N GLY A 315 15.71 5.80 -9.55
CA GLY A 315 16.88 6.38 -10.24
C GLY A 315 17.12 5.72 -11.59
N VAL A 316 17.06 4.39 -11.68
CA VAL A 316 17.16 3.67 -12.95
C VAL A 316 16.02 4.05 -13.91
N GLU A 317 14.77 4.10 -13.41
CA GLU A 317 13.63 4.53 -14.23
C GLU A 317 13.79 5.96 -14.73
N LEU A 318 14.32 6.87 -13.90
CA LEU A 318 14.57 8.25 -14.30
C LEU A 318 15.56 8.36 -15.46
N THR A 319 16.57 7.50 -15.55
CA THR A 319 17.53 7.49 -16.67
C THR A 319 16.89 7.14 -18.02
N LYS A 320 15.70 6.50 -18.01
CA LYS A 320 14.95 6.11 -19.21
C LYS A 320 14.05 7.23 -19.74
N VAL A 321 13.82 8.29 -18.93
CA VAL A 321 12.98 9.44 -19.33
C VAL A 321 13.72 10.27 -20.37
N PRO A 322 13.12 10.54 -21.55
CA PRO A 322 13.75 11.36 -22.58
C PRO A 322 14.02 12.78 -22.07
N VAL A 323 15.24 13.27 -22.23
CA VAL A 323 15.54 14.70 -22.00
C VAL A 323 15.14 15.47 -23.25
N ASN A 324 14.08 16.25 -23.17
CA ASN A 324 13.64 17.09 -24.29
C ASN A 324 14.61 18.27 -24.45
N ARG A 325 15.55 18.20 -25.42
CA ARG A 325 16.58 19.20 -25.66
C ARG A 325 16.07 20.46 -26.40
N GLN A 326 14.77 20.57 -26.69
CA GLN A 326 14.24 21.64 -27.53
C GLN A 326 14.19 23.04 -26.88
N HIS A 327 14.35 23.16 -25.56
CA HIS A 327 14.31 24.47 -24.87
C HIS A 327 15.66 25.09 -24.56
N LEU A 328 16.78 24.44 -24.91
CA LEU A 328 18.13 25.03 -24.71
C LEU A 328 18.65 25.85 -25.92
N ALA A 329 17.86 25.94 -27.00
CA ALA A 329 18.27 26.66 -28.22
C ALA A 329 17.62 28.04 -28.38
N SER A 330 16.96 28.58 -27.36
CA SER A 330 16.25 29.88 -27.42
C SER A 330 16.61 30.78 -26.23
N SER A 331 17.85 30.81 -25.81
CA SER A 331 18.37 31.83 -24.87
C SER A 331 19.62 32.49 -25.43
#